data_41055831e09cde5bf0a03c240c1314e7
#
_entry.id   41055831e09cde5bf0a03c240c1314e7
#
_cell.length_a   1.000
_cell.length_b   1.000
_cell.length_c   1.000
_cell.angle_alpha   90.00
_cell.angle_beta   90.00
_cell.angle_gamma   90.00
#
_symmetry.space_group_name_H-M   'P 1'
#
loop_
_entity.id
_entity.type
_entity.pdbx_description
1 polymer ?
#
loop_
_entity_poly.entity_id
_entity_poly.type
_entity_poly.pdbx_seq_one_letter_code
_entity_poly.pdbx_strand_id
1 'polypeptide(L)'
;MRPTEENIPNNILEKVFKSNPEQILQETLFKKYGNRFLEYRKNYKQTIADDEHKYNFDYPLTVVLELVNRCDLECVMCYQGLRNDAEKFTVNEKTLDKIFDDFKKNKLSALMLTASEPLLFKQIDKVLEKAKEAEIMDIFLFTNGTLLNEKNSEMILNSNITRLFISVDAATEETYNKVRIPVSKRLLEEKNRLQKIENNVKKFIQFRNSKKQSLPLTRVSFVALEENKHEIEMFKT
;
A
#
# COMPACT_ATOMS: atom_id res chain seq x y z
N MET A 1 6.71 13.82 -20.53
CA MET A 1 5.32 13.70 -21.02
C MET A 1 4.60 12.74 -20.09
N ARG A 2 3.58 13.20 -19.37
CA ARG A 2 2.72 12.30 -18.57
C ARG A 2 1.80 11.54 -19.51
N PRO A 3 1.52 10.23 -19.30
CA PRO A 3 0.51 9.53 -20.07
C PRO A 3 -0.85 10.16 -19.77
N THR A 4 -1.55 10.61 -20.78
CA THR A 4 -2.95 11.06 -20.69
C THR A 4 -3.84 9.86 -20.38
N GLU A 5 -4.84 10.03 -19.51
CA GLU A 5 -5.82 9.01 -19.06
C GLU A 5 -6.65 8.37 -20.20
N GLU A 6 -6.48 8.82 -21.43
CA GLU A 6 -7.31 8.42 -22.56
C GLU A 6 -7.00 7.05 -23.19
N ASN A 7 -5.96 6.32 -22.72
CA ASN A 7 -5.52 5.06 -23.39
C ASN A 7 -5.56 3.80 -22.53
N ILE A 8 -6.28 3.78 -21.42
CA ILE A 8 -6.61 2.52 -20.74
C ILE A 8 -8.04 2.14 -21.17
N PRO A 9 -8.23 1.08 -21.99
CA PRO A 9 -9.57 0.66 -22.36
C PRO A 9 -10.37 0.30 -21.10
N ASN A 10 -11.41 1.06 -20.79
CA ASN A 10 -12.35 0.78 -19.69
C ASN A 10 -12.91 -0.64 -19.70
N ASN A 11 -12.90 -1.31 -20.85
CA ASN A 11 -13.42 -2.65 -21.06
C ASN A 11 -12.63 -3.78 -20.38
N ILE A 12 -11.37 -3.55 -19.99
CA ILE A 12 -10.55 -4.61 -19.35
C ILE A 12 -10.84 -4.65 -17.84
N LEU A 13 -11.08 -3.49 -17.21
CA LEU A 13 -11.39 -3.43 -15.78
C LEU A 13 -12.81 -3.91 -15.47
N GLU A 14 -13.78 -3.67 -16.37
CA GLU A 14 -15.17 -4.12 -16.18
C GLU A 14 -15.37 -5.64 -16.30
N LYS A 15 -14.53 -6.33 -17.07
CA LYS A 15 -14.65 -7.79 -17.25
C LYS A 15 -14.08 -8.62 -16.10
N VAL A 16 -13.15 -8.08 -15.30
CA VAL A 16 -12.50 -8.81 -14.21
C VAL A 16 -13.24 -8.71 -12.90
N PHE A 17 -14.07 -7.67 -12.71
CA PHE A 17 -14.79 -7.46 -11.46
C PHE A 17 -16.28 -7.25 -11.70
N LYS A 18 -17.10 -8.25 -11.39
CA LYS A 18 -18.58 -8.15 -11.37
C LYS A 18 -19.11 -7.15 -10.34
N SER A 19 -18.27 -6.62 -9.45
CA SER A 19 -18.50 -5.47 -8.59
C SER A 19 -17.27 -4.59 -8.63
N ASN A 20 -17.41 -3.28 -8.82
CA ASN A 20 -16.31 -2.32 -8.76
C ASN A 20 -15.77 -2.27 -7.31
N PRO A 21 -14.57 -2.83 -7.00
CA PRO A 21 -14.07 -2.89 -5.62
C PRO A 21 -13.88 -1.51 -5.00
N GLU A 22 -13.57 -0.51 -5.82
CA GLU A 22 -13.45 0.89 -5.39
C GLU A 22 -14.80 1.45 -4.93
N GLN A 23 -15.90 1.06 -5.59
CA GLN A 23 -17.26 1.45 -5.18
C GLN A 23 -17.60 0.87 -3.80
N ILE A 24 -17.29 -0.41 -3.56
CA ILE A 24 -17.50 -1.06 -2.24
C ILE A 24 -16.75 -0.30 -1.15
N LEU A 25 -15.48 0.08 -1.41
CA LEU A 25 -14.69 0.88 -0.48
C LEU A 25 -15.36 2.24 -0.20
N GLN A 26 -15.75 2.96 -1.27
CA GLN A 26 -16.37 4.28 -1.14
C GLN A 26 -17.69 4.21 -0.36
N GLU A 27 -18.54 3.24 -0.65
CA GLU A 27 -19.80 3.01 0.07
C GLU A 27 -19.55 2.67 1.54
N THR A 28 -18.55 1.82 1.83
CA THR A 28 -18.17 1.45 3.20
C THR A 28 -17.67 2.65 4.00
N LEU A 29 -16.79 3.45 3.42
CA LEU A 29 -16.25 4.63 4.09
C LEU A 29 -17.29 5.75 4.22
N PHE A 30 -18.13 5.93 3.20
CA PHE A 30 -19.26 6.87 3.29
C PHE A 30 -20.25 6.48 4.39
N LYS A 31 -20.62 5.21 4.48
CA LYS A 31 -21.50 4.70 5.54
C LYS A 31 -20.91 4.97 6.94
N LYS A 32 -19.59 4.89 7.09
CA LYS A 32 -18.90 5.06 8.38
C LYS A 32 -18.65 6.52 8.74
N TYR A 33 -18.27 7.36 7.77
CA TYR A 33 -17.76 8.71 8.01
C TYR A 33 -18.63 9.84 7.41
N GLY A 34 -19.66 9.49 6.62
CA GLY A 34 -20.63 10.43 6.08
C GLY A 34 -20.03 11.58 5.26
N ASN A 35 -20.48 12.79 5.54
CA ASN A 35 -20.07 14.00 4.82
C ASN A 35 -18.56 14.28 4.89
N ARG A 36 -17.88 13.90 5.98
CA ARG A 36 -16.43 14.06 6.09
C ARG A 36 -15.69 13.26 5.01
N PHE A 37 -16.16 12.06 4.69
CA PHE A 37 -15.60 11.27 3.60
C PHE A 37 -15.90 11.90 2.23
N LEU A 38 -17.11 12.41 2.00
CA LEU A 38 -17.44 13.09 0.74
C LEU A 38 -16.57 14.32 0.50
N GLU A 39 -16.37 15.14 1.53
CA GLU A 39 -15.51 16.31 1.48
C GLU A 39 -14.06 15.91 1.16
N TYR A 40 -13.50 14.91 1.84
CA TYR A 40 -12.19 14.36 1.52
C TYR A 40 -12.10 13.94 0.04
N ARG A 41 -13.06 13.19 -0.48
CA ARG A 41 -13.04 12.72 -1.88
C ARG A 41 -13.20 13.86 -2.88
N LYS A 42 -14.02 14.84 -2.57
CA LYS A 42 -14.15 16.07 -3.39
C LYS A 42 -12.81 16.81 -3.45
N ASN A 43 -12.21 17.08 -2.30
CA ASN A 43 -10.95 17.79 -2.20
C ASN A 43 -9.80 17.03 -2.90
N TYR A 44 -9.74 15.72 -2.73
CA TYR A 44 -8.77 14.86 -3.41
C TYR A 44 -8.89 14.95 -4.94
N LYS A 45 -10.12 14.86 -5.48
CA LYS A 45 -10.35 15.00 -6.92
C LYS A 45 -9.96 16.38 -7.44
N GLN A 46 -10.28 17.44 -6.69
CA GLN A 46 -9.92 18.80 -7.05
C GLN A 46 -8.40 18.99 -7.11
N THR A 47 -7.67 18.44 -6.12
CA THR A 47 -6.20 18.51 -6.09
C THR A 47 -5.55 17.82 -7.28
N ILE A 48 -6.09 16.68 -7.73
CA ILE A 48 -5.57 15.96 -8.90
C ILE A 48 -5.86 16.72 -10.20
N ALA A 49 -7.02 17.37 -10.30
CA ALA A 49 -7.44 18.14 -11.47
C ALA A 49 -6.79 19.54 -11.54
N ASP A 50 -6.12 19.97 -10.47
CA ASP A 50 -5.55 21.31 -10.36
C ASP A 50 -4.11 21.34 -10.89
N ASP A 51 -3.96 21.56 -12.18
CA ASP A 51 -2.64 21.73 -12.82
C ASP A 51 -1.90 23.01 -12.40
N GLU A 52 -2.62 24.01 -11.84
CA GLU A 52 -2.07 25.32 -11.47
C GLU A 52 -1.78 25.44 -9.96
N HIS A 53 -1.92 24.37 -9.19
CA HIS A 53 -1.70 24.37 -7.72
C HIS A 53 -2.49 25.45 -6.96
N LYS A 54 -3.72 25.75 -7.41
CA LYS A 54 -4.60 26.76 -6.81
C LYS A 54 -5.23 26.33 -5.48
N TYR A 55 -5.29 25.01 -5.24
CA TYR A 55 -5.85 24.49 -4.00
C TYR A 55 -4.79 24.46 -2.91
N ASN A 56 -4.94 25.33 -1.92
CA ASN A 56 -4.14 25.34 -0.72
C ASN A 56 -5.03 24.91 0.47
N PHE A 57 -4.64 23.84 1.14
CA PHE A 57 -5.31 23.36 2.34
C PHE A 57 -4.46 23.73 3.56
N ASP A 58 -5.09 24.16 4.65
CA ASP A 58 -4.42 24.45 5.91
C ASP A 58 -3.68 23.22 6.47
N TYR A 59 -4.13 22.03 6.07
CA TYR A 59 -3.54 20.76 6.49
C TYR A 59 -3.56 19.73 5.33
N PRO A 60 -2.54 18.86 5.20
CA PRO A 60 -2.50 17.88 4.11
C PRO A 60 -3.71 16.94 4.14
N LEU A 61 -4.24 16.61 2.96
CA LEU A 61 -5.29 15.59 2.82
C LEU A 61 -4.76 14.18 3.08
N THR A 62 -3.50 13.94 2.72
CA THR A 62 -2.83 12.65 2.84
C THR A 62 -1.41 12.86 3.33
N VAL A 63 -0.99 12.07 4.29
CA VAL A 63 0.40 12.02 4.78
C VAL A 63 1.02 10.67 4.42
N VAL A 64 2.24 10.69 3.92
CA VAL A 64 3.10 9.52 3.76
C VAL A 64 3.96 9.39 5.01
N LEU A 65 3.85 8.26 5.71
CA LEU A 65 4.61 8.00 6.93
C LEU A 65 5.55 6.82 6.71
N GLU A 66 6.85 7.11 6.75
CA GLU A 66 7.92 6.11 6.77
C GLU A 66 8.25 5.75 8.23
N LEU A 67 7.94 4.53 8.63
CA LEU A 67 8.14 4.04 10.01
C LEU A 67 9.57 3.56 10.27
N VAL A 68 10.18 3.01 9.23
CA VAL A 68 11.57 2.52 9.19
C VAL A 68 12.15 2.82 7.82
N ASN A 69 13.44 3.12 7.72
CA ASN A 69 14.12 3.23 6.43
C ASN A 69 14.87 1.95 6.07
N ARG A 70 14.24 0.80 6.33
CA ARG A 70 14.77 -0.53 6.03
C ARG A 70 13.77 -1.33 5.23
N CYS A 71 14.31 -2.09 4.28
CA CYS A 71 13.57 -3.09 3.54
C CYS A 71 14.37 -4.39 3.55
N ASP A 72 13.72 -5.52 3.38
CA ASP A 72 14.34 -6.83 3.20
C ASP A 72 14.69 -7.10 1.72
N LEU A 73 14.32 -6.16 0.83
CA LEU A 73 14.64 -6.17 -0.61
C LEU A 73 15.36 -4.89 -1.04
N GLU A 74 16.25 -5.03 -2.03
CA GLU A 74 16.89 -3.97 -2.79
C GLU A 74 16.46 -4.06 -4.25
N CYS A 75 15.20 -3.66 -4.51
CA CYS A 75 14.62 -3.75 -5.86
C CYS A 75 15.34 -2.82 -6.83
N VAL A 76 15.56 -3.28 -8.08
CA VAL A 76 16.33 -2.53 -9.10
C VAL A 76 15.79 -1.13 -9.41
N MET A 77 14.47 -0.92 -9.25
CA MET A 77 13.80 0.36 -9.47
C MET A 77 13.72 1.24 -8.22
N CYS A 78 14.10 0.72 -7.06
CA CYS A 78 13.84 1.38 -5.79
C CYS A 78 14.97 2.36 -5.43
N TYR A 79 14.60 3.61 -5.13
CA TYR A 79 15.57 4.61 -4.67
C TYR A 79 16.24 4.24 -3.34
N GLN A 80 15.68 3.31 -2.56
CA GLN A 80 16.28 2.82 -1.32
C GLN A 80 17.62 2.10 -1.59
N GLY A 81 17.76 1.39 -2.69
CA GLY A 81 19.02 0.78 -3.12
C GLY A 81 20.12 1.81 -3.46
N LEU A 82 19.74 3.06 -3.76
CA LEU A 82 20.67 4.15 -4.02
C LEU A 82 21.13 4.88 -2.73
N ARG A 83 20.52 4.57 -1.59
CA ARG A 83 20.79 5.21 -0.29
C ARG A 83 21.81 4.44 0.54
N ASN A 84 22.92 4.04 -0.06
CA ASN A 84 23.95 3.24 0.60
C ASN A 84 24.53 3.86 1.89
N ASP A 85 24.45 5.20 2.00
CA ASP A 85 24.99 5.98 3.13
C ASP A 85 23.92 6.51 4.07
N ALA A 86 22.64 6.19 3.86
CA ALA A 86 21.57 6.68 4.72
C ALA A 86 21.62 6.03 6.10
N GLU A 87 21.66 6.85 7.14
CA GLU A 87 21.53 6.38 8.51
C GLU A 87 20.24 5.58 8.68
N LYS A 88 20.37 4.33 9.20
CA LYS A 88 19.21 3.48 9.45
C LYS A 88 18.43 4.01 10.64
N PHE A 89 17.18 4.42 10.41
CA PHE A 89 16.32 4.89 11.48
C PHE A 89 15.11 3.98 11.70
N THR A 90 14.54 4.13 12.86
CA THR A 90 13.23 3.58 13.24
C THR A 90 12.53 4.66 14.06
N VAL A 91 11.32 5.02 13.68
CA VAL A 91 10.54 6.02 14.42
C VAL A 91 10.32 5.55 15.85
N ASN A 92 10.62 6.41 16.83
CA ASN A 92 10.39 6.10 18.23
C ASN A 92 8.95 6.44 18.68
N GLU A 93 8.53 5.86 19.80
CA GLU A 93 7.16 5.99 20.31
C GLU A 93 6.80 7.45 20.60
N LYS A 94 7.69 8.23 21.20
CA LYS A 94 7.46 9.66 21.51
C LYS A 94 7.21 10.49 20.24
N THR A 95 7.90 10.16 19.16
CA THR A 95 7.69 10.83 17.86
C THR A 95 6.34 10.42 17.25
N LEU A 96 5.98 9.13 17.35
CA LEU A 96 4.67 8.64 16.92
C LEU A 96 3.54 9.34 17.68
N ASP A 97 3.65 9.47 19.01
CA ASP A 97 2.65 10.17 19.82
C ASP A 97 2.40 11.58 19.31
N LYS A 98 3.47 12.36 19.10
CA LYS A 98 3.35 13.73 18.57
C LYS A 98 2.72 13.78 17.19
N ILE A 99 3.10 12.87 16.30
CA ILE A 99 2.56 12.77 14.94
C ILE A 99 1.06 12.48 14.98
N PHE A 100 0.65 11.49 15.78
CA PHE A 100 -0.76 11.10 15.84
C PHE A 100 -1.63 12.07 16.62
N ASP A 101 -1.09 12.78 17.63
CA ASP A 101 -1.76 13.90 18.28
C ASP A 101 -2.05 15.03 17.29
N ASP A 102 -1.08 15.33 16.41
CA ASP A 102 -1.25 16.31 15.35
C ASP A 102 -2.28 15.85 14.30
N PHE A 103 -2.22 14.59 13.86
CA PHE A 103 -3.22 14.00 12.97
C PHE A 103 -4.62 14.06 13.53
N LYS A 104 -4.78 13.77 14.83
CA LYS A 104 -6.07 13.82 15.53
C LYS A 104 -6.60 15.25 15.61
N LYS A 105 -5.74 16.20 16.03
CA LYS A 105 -6.08 17.62 16.14
C LYS A 105 -6.55 18.19 14.80
N ASN A 106 -5.86 17.88 13.72
CA ASN A 106 -6.12 18.42 12.38
C ASN A 106 -7.02 17.53 11.53
N LYS A 107 -7.55 16.42 12.09
CA LYS A 107 -8.47 15.49 11.42
C LYS A 107 -7.93 14.97 10.09
N LEU A 108 -6.67 14.48 10.07
CA LEU A 108 -6.07 13.91 8.88
C LEU A 108 -7.03 12.92 8.19
N SER A 109 -7.22 13.07 6.88
CA SER A 109 -8.15 12.24 6.13
C SER A 109 -7.59 10.89 5.71
N ALA A 110 -6.34 10.87 5.24
CA ALA A 110 -5.70 9.67 4.71
C ALA A 110 -4.25 9.52 5.16
N LEU A 111 -3.83 8.28 5.38
CA LEU A 111 -2.47 7.92 5.78
C LEU A 111 -1.91 6.83 4.85
N MET A 112 -0.71 7.04 4.33
CA MET A 112 0.02 6.05 3.54
C MET A 112 1.20 5.52 4.36
N LEU A 113 1.18 4.23 4.71
CA LEU A 113 2.30 3.51 5.30
C LEU A 113 3.11 2.88 4.17
N THR A 114 4.22 3.49 3.83
CA THR A 114 5.05 3.12 2.66
C THR A 114 6.50 3.62 2.81
N ALA A 115 7.21 3.71 1.70
CA ALA A 115 8.59 4.12 1.48
C ALA A 115 9.62 3.00 1.64
N SER A 116 9.56 2.22 2.70
CA SER A 116 10.39 1.01 2.91
C SER A 116 9.48 -0.22 3.03
N GLU A 117 9.79 -1.19 3.89
CA GLU A 117 8.84 -2.25 4.21
C GLU A 117 8.21 -1.99 5.59
N PRO A 118 6.97 -1.47 5.64
CA PRO A 118 6.33 -1.10 6.90
C PRO A 118 6.13 -2.27 7.86
N LEU A 119 5.98 -3.51 7.35
CA LEU A 119 5.81 -4.70 8.16
C LEU A 119 7.10 -5.12 8.91
N LEU A 120 8.25 -4.47 8.64
CA LEU A 120 9.45 -4.57 9.45
C LEU A 120 9.39 -3.74 10.74
N PHE A 121 8.44 -2.80 10.85
CA PHE A 121 8.25 -2.04 12.08
C PHE A 121 7.54 -2.89 13.13
N LYS A 122 8.24 -3.23 14.20
CA LYS A 122 7.77 -4.19 15.21
C LYS A 122 6.49 -3.78 15.94
N GLN A 123 6.23 -2.48 16.02
CA GLN A 123 5.06 -1.89 16.71
C GLN A 123 4.02 -1.32 15.73
N ILE A 124 3.90 -1.95 14.54
CA ILE A 124 2.95 -1.49 13.52
C ILE A 124 1.50 -1.59 14.00
N ASP A 125 1.19 -2.54 14.87
CA ASP A 125 -0.08 -2.68 15.56
C ASP A 125 -0.45 -1.42 16.35
N LYS A 126 0.50 -0.86 17.13
CA LYS A 126 0.30 0.41 17.85
C LYS A 126 0.06 1.60 16.90
N VAL A 127 0.75 1.62 15.76
CA VAL A 127 0.53 2.64 14.72
C VAL A 127 -0.90 2.59 14.20
N LEU A 128 -1.41 1.38 13.95
CA LEU A 128 -2.78 1.18 13.45
C LEU A 128 -3.83 1.53 14.51
N GLU A 129 -3.55 1.24 15.78
CA GLU A 129 -4.41 1.67 16.91
C GLU A 129 -4.47 3.21 17.00
N LYS A 130 -3.31 3.89 16.97
CA LYS A 130 -3.26 5.36 16.95
C LYS A 130 -3.96 5.97 15.75
N ALA A 131 -3.83 5.36 14.57
CA ALA A 131 -4.54 5.80 13.37
C ALA A 131 -6.07 5.65 13.50
N LYS A 132 -6.52 4.61 14.20
CA LYS A 132 -7.94 4.42 14.54
C LYS A 132 -8.44 5.45 15.54
N GLU A 133 -7.67 5.74 16.58
CA GLU A 133 -7.98 6.76 17.59
C GLU A 133 -7.98 8.20 17.03
N ALA A 134 -7.15 8.46 16.03
CA ALA A 134 -7.12 9.70 15.26
C ALA A 134 -8.23 9.78 14.20
N GLU A 135 -9.09 8.75 14.10
CA GLU A 135 -10.19 8.66 13.14
C GLU A 135 -9.76 8.87 11.68
N ILE A 136 -8.56 8.39 11.31
CA ILE A 136 -8.09 8.44 9.93
C ILE A 136 -8.98 7.53 9.06
N MET A 137 -9.57 8.11 8.00
CA MET A 137 -10.61 7.43 7.22
C MET A 137 -10.08 6.45 6.19
N ASP A 138 -8.99 6.81 5.49
CA ASP A 138 -8.44 6.01 4.39
C ASP A 138 -6.97 5.68 4.68
N ILE A 139 -6.67 4.41 4.97
CA ILE A 139 -5.33 3.96 5.34
C ILE A 139 -4.82 2.99 4.29
N PHE A 140 -3.71 3.35 3.70
CA PHE A 140 -3.00 2.59 2.68
C PHE A 140 -1.79 1.90 3.31
N LEU A 141 -1.69 0.60 3.13
CA LEU A 141 -0.49 -0.17 3.44
C LEU A 141 0.14 -0.67 2.15
N PHE A 142 1.40 -0.32 1.94
CA PHE A 142 2.21 -0.83 0.85
C PHE A 142 3.21 -1.84 1.41
N THR A 143 3.30 -3.01 0.80
CA THR A 143 4.21 -4.08 1.22
C THR A 143 4.74 -4.84 0.00
N ASN A 144 5.93 -5.41 0.13
CA ASN A 144 6.47 -6.36 -0.86
C ASN A 144 5.90 -7.78 -0.69
N GLY A 145 5.08 -8.01 0.34
CA GLY A 145 4.40 -9.28 0.58
C GLY A 145 5.25 -10.37 1.25
N THR A 146 6.56 -10.17 1.44
CA THR A 146 7.45 -11.16 2.06
C THR A 146 7.04 -11.49 3.50
N LEU A 147 6.52 -10.48 4.21
CA LEU A 147 6.07 -10.56 5.60
C LEU A 147 4.54 -10.70 5.73
N LEU A 148 3.82 -10.93 4.66
CA LEU A 148 2.36 -11.14 4.69
C LEU A 148 2.04 -12.58 5.16
N ASN A 149 2.50 -12.93 6.36
CA ASN A 149 2.22 -14.19 7.04
C ASN A 149 0.87 -14.13 7.77
N GLU A 150 0.47 -15.23 8.41
CA GLU A 150 -0.81 -15.34 9.12
C GLU A 150 -0.97 -14.27 10.21
N LYS A 151 0.05 -14.05 11.04
CA LYS A 151 0.05 -13.03 12.11
C LYS A 151 -0.19 -11.62 11.56
N ASN A 152 0.56 -11.24 10.53
CA ASN A 152 0.42 -9.92 9.92
C ASN A 152 -0.89 -9.79 9.14
N SER A 153 -1.35 -10.87 8.51
CA SER A 153 -2.66 -10.91 7.87
C SER A 153 -3.79 -10.69 8.87
N GLU A 154 -3.73 -11.34 10.02
CA GLU A 154 -4.72 -11.15 11.09
C GLU A 154 -4.71 -9.72 11.63
N MET A 155 -3.53 -9.17 11.91
CA MET A 155 -3.36 -7.78 12.34
C MET A 155 -3.97 -6.80 11.33
N ILE A 156 -3.68 -6.97 10.03
CA ILE A 156 -4.21 -6.13 8.95
C ILE A 156 -5.73 -6.22 8.90
N LEU A 157 -6.31 -7.41 8.98
CA LEU A 157 -7.75 -7.62 8.92
C LEU A 157 -8.50 -7.12 10.16
N ASN A 158 -7.85 -7.07 11.31
CA ASN A 158 -8.43 -6.54 12.55
C ASN A 158 -8.22 -5.02 12.70
N SER A 159 -7.48 -4.40 11.79
CA SER A 159 -7.20 -2.97 11.80
C SER A 159 -8.23 -2.19 10.95
N ASN A 160 -8.01 -0.88 10.81
CA ASN A 160 -8.77 0.00 9.94
C ASN A 160 -8.04 0.29 8.59
N ILE A 161 -7.11 -0.56 8.17
CA ILE A 161 -6.53 -0.49 6.83
C ILE A 161 -7.63 -0.66 5.79
N THR A 162 -7.72 0.28 4.87
CA THR A 162 -8.73 0.30 3.81
C THR A 162 -8.19 -0.22 2.49
N ARG A 163 -6.88 -0.09 2.27
CA ARG A 163 -6.21 -0.48 1.03
C ARG A 163 -4.89 -1.20 1.34
N LEU A 164 -4.71 -2.35 0.72
CA LEU A 164 -3.46 -3.13 0.78
C LEU A 164 -2.88 -3.24 -0.63
N PHE A 165 -1.71 -2.65 -0.83
CA PHE A 165 -0.95 -2.73 -2.07
C PHE A 165 0.23 -3.67 -1.89
N ILE A 166 0.30 -4.70 -2.74
CA ILE A 166 1.36 -5.71 -2.70
C ILE A 166 2.18 -5.57 -3.99
N SER A 167 3.43 -5.21 -3.84
CA SER A 167 4.34 -4.97 -4.97
C SER A 167 5.04 -6.26 -5.36
N VAL A 168 4.78 -6.77 -6.59
CA VAL A 168 5.31 -8.05 -7.07
C VAL A 168 6.24 -7.88 -8.27
N ASP A 169 5.82 -7.15 -9.31
CA ASP A 169 6.60 -6.74 -10.48
C ASP A 169 7.15 -7.88 -11.34
N ALA A 170 6.60 -9.07 -11.24
CA ALA A 170 6.98 -10.22 -12.06
C ALA A 170 5.86 -11.25 -12.13
N ALA A 171 5.82 -12.03 -13.22
CA ALA A 171 4.95 -13.18 -13.39
C ALA A 171 5.72 -14.51 -13.36
N THR A 172 7.06 -14.46 -13.42
CA THR A 172 7.92 -15.64 -13.33
C THR A 172 8.93 -15.49 -12.20
N GLU A 173 9.37 -16.63 -11.63
CA GLU A 173 10.41 -16.68 -10.60
C GLU A 173 11.73 -16.07 -11.07
N GLU A 174 12.09 -16.30 -12.34
CA GLU A 174 13.31 -15.77 -12.94
C GLU A 174 13.29 -14.25 -12.93
N THR A 175 12.22 -13.63 -13.43
CA THR A 175 12.08 -12.16 -13.46
C THR A 175 11.95 -11.58 -12.06
N TYR A 176 11.19 -12.24 -11.16
CA TYR A 176 11.10 -11.82 -9.77
C TYR A 176 12.47 -11.73 -9.11
N ASN A 177 13.31 -12.74 -9.29
CA ASN A 177 14.66 -12.77 -8.72
C ASN A 177 15.60 -11.72 -9.31
N LYS A 178 15.37 -11.27 -10.55
CA LYS A 178 16.12 -10.20 -11.20
C LYS A 178 15.73 -8.80 -10.70
N VAL A 179 14.43 -8.56 -10.46
CA VAL A 179 13.94 -7.22 -10.12
C VAL A 179 13.76 -7.00 -8.61
N ARG A 180 13.49 -8.06 -7.86
CA ARG A 180 13.23 -8.04 -6.41
C ARG A 180 14.35 -8.72 -5.63
N ILE A 181 15.51 -8.05 -5.58
CA ILE A 181 16.76 -8.59 -5.02
C ILE A 181 16.70 -8.59 -3.50
N PRO A 182 16.95 -9.72 -2.81
CA PRO A 182 16.97 -9.75 -1.34
C PRO A 182 18.26 -9.16 -0.76
N VAL A 183 18.13 -8.48 0.37
CA VAL A 183 19.26 -7.92 1.11
C VAL A 183 20.09 -9.01 1.83
N SER A 184 19.45 -10.09 2.28
CA SER A 184 20.11 -11.11 3.08
C SER A 184 20.45 -12.37 2.30
N LYS A 185 21.61 -12.99 2.60
CA LYS A 185 22.04 -14.27 2.01
C LYS A 185 20.98 -15.36 2.19
N ARG A 186 20.32 -15.43 3.36
CA ARG A 186 19.26 -16.40 3.63
C ARG A 186 18.11 -16.29 2.65
N LEU A 187 17.68 -15.07 2.31
CA LEU A 187 16.61 -14.85 1.34
C LEU A 187 17.08 -15.06 -0.11
N LEU A 188 18.35 -14.85 -0.40
CA LEU A 188 18.95 -15.19 -1.70
C LEU A 188 18.97 -16.70 -1.97
N GLU A 189 19.17 -17.51 -0.93
CA GLU A 189 19.17 -18.98 -1.00
C GLU A 189 17.74 -19.57 -1.02
N GLU A 190 16.74 -18.76 -0.71
CA GLU A 190 15.34 -19.19 -0.72
C GLU A 190 14.84 -19.39 -2.15
N LYS A 191 14.42 -20.61 -2.46
CA LYS A 191 13.82 -20.97 -3.74
C LYS A 191 12.33 -20.62 -3.75
N ASN A 192 11.77 -20.40 -4.96
CA ASN A 192 10.34 -20.18 -5.15
C ASN A 192 9.80 -18.97 -4.35
N ARG A 193 10.54 -17.87 -4.39
CA ARG A 193 10.20 -16.63 -3.66
C ARG A 193 8.91 -16.00 -4.18
N LEU A 194 8.71 -15.95 -5.49
CA LEU A 194 7.46 -15.47 -6.10
C LEU A 194 6.29 -16.36 -5.69
N GLN A 195 6.44 -17.67 -5.79
CA GLN A 195 5.41 -18.63 -5.38
C GLN A 195 5.02 -18.45 -3.90
N LYS A 196 5.98 -18.12 -3.03
CA LYS A 196 5.71 -17.81 -1.62
C LYS A 196 4.85 -16.55 -1.49
N ILE A 197 5.16 -15.48 -2.24
CA ILE A 197 4.35 -14.25 -2.24
C ILE A 197 2.92 -14.54 -2.73
N GLU A 198 2.78 -15.27 -3.83
CA GLU A 198 1.47 -15.69 -4.33
C GLU A 198 0.67 -16.46 -3.29
N ASN A 199 1.30 -17.40 -2.60
CA ASN A 199 0.65 -18.18 -1.54
C ASN A 199 0.24 -17.30 -0.36
N ASN A 200 1.07 -16.32 0.03
CA ASN A 200 0.74 -15.36 1.07
C ASN A 200 -0.49 -14.53 0.67
N VAL A 201 -0.52 -14.03 -0.56
CA VAL A 201 -1.65 -13.25 -1.09
C VAL A 201 -2.92 -14.10 -1.15
N LYS A 202 -2.85 -15.32 -1.68
CA LYS A 202 -3.99 -16.26 -1.75
C LYS A 202 -4.55 -16.53 -0.35
N LYS A 203 -3.68 -16.85 0.63
CA LYS A 203 -4.09 -17.08 2.03
C LYS A 203 -4.72 -15.85 2.65
N PHE A 204 -4.15 -14.66 2.42
CA PHE A 204 -4.72 -13.41 2.91
C PHE A 204 -6.15 -13.19 2.38
N ILE A 205 -6.35 -13.36 1.08
CA ILE A 205 -7.67 -13.20 0.45
C ILE A 205 -8.68 -14.24 0.99
N GLN A 206 -8.26 -15.50 1.12
CA GLN A 206 -9.10 -16.56 1.70
C GLN A 206 -9.49 -16.23 3.14
N PHE A 207 -8.53 -15.76 3.95
CA PHE A 207 -8.78 -15.38 5.34
C PHE A 207 -9.71 -14.17 5.45
N ARG A 208 -9.50 -13.12 4.64
CA ARG A 208 -10.43 -11.99 4.54
C ARG A 208 -11.85 -12.44 4.19
N ASN A 209 -11.97 -13.29 3.17
CA ASN A 209 -13.27 -13.78 2.70
C ASN A 209 -13.98 -14.67 3.75
N SER A 210 -13.24 -15.51 4.50
CA SER A 210 -13.80 -16.30 5.59
C SER A 210 -14.37 -15.46 6.71
N LYS A 211 -13.80 -14.27 6.94
CA LYS A 211 -14.32 -13.26 7.88
C LYS A 211 -15.46 -12.42 7.29
N LYS A 212 -15.90 -12.70 6.06
CA LYS A 212 -16.91 -11.90 5.33
C LYS A 212 -16.58 -10.40 5.25
N GLN A 213 -15.28 -10.05 5.21
CA GLN A 213 -14.81 -8.69 5.09
C GLN A 213 -14.60 -8.31 3.62
N SER A 214 -15.01 -7.10 3.24
CA SER A 214 -14.76 -6.52 1.91
C SER A 214 -13.47 -5.69 1.87
N LEU A 215 -12.97 -5.26 3.03
CA LEU A 215 -11.75 -4.47 3.17
C LEU A 215 -10.68 -5.28 3.91
N PRO A 216 -9.39 -4.94 3.72
CA PRO A 216 -8.88 -3.93 2.80
C PRO A 216 -9.08 -4.29 1.32
N LEU A 217 -9.31 -3.28 0.50
CA LEU A 217 -9.20 -3.42 -0.95
C LEU A 217 -7.76 -3.82 -1.29
N THR A 218 -7.59 -5.01 -1.84
CA THR A 218 -6.27 -5.60 -2.09
C THR A 218 -5.91 -5.49 -3.56
N ARG A 219 -4.74 -4.92 -3.84
CA ARG A 219 -4.19 -4.80 -5.19
C ARG A 219 -2.79 -5.38 -5.24
N VAL A 220 -2.49 -6.10 -6.30
CA VAL A 220 -1.14 -6.50 -6.67
C VAL A 220 -0.65 -5.52 -7.73
N SER A 221 0.55 -4.96 -7.56
CA SER A 221 1.10 -3.94 -8.46
C SER A 221 2.29 -4.45 -9.24
N PHE A 222 2.46 -3.87 -10.44
CA PHE A 222 3.53 -4.17 -11.37
C PHE A 222 4.07 -2.84 -11.93
N VAL A 223 5.33 -2.54 -11.65
CA VAL A 223 6.06 -1.42 -12.24
C VAL A 223 6.78 -1.93 -13.48
N ALA A 224 6.39 -1.43 -14.65
CA ALA A 224 6.99 -1.85 -15.91
C ALA A 224 8.42 -1.31 -16.07
N LEU A 225 9.38 -2.22 -16.23
CA LEU A 225 10.80 -1.98 -16.47
C LEU A 225 11.23 -2.72 -17.73
N GLU A 226 12.42 -2.41 -18.26
CA GLU A 226 12.99 -3.16 -19.38
C GLU A 226 13.13 -4.66 -19.06
N GLU A 227 13.47 -4.98 -17.80
CA GLU A 227 13.69 -6.33 -17.29
C GLU A 227 12.43 -7.18 -17.20
N ASN A 228 11.25 -6.57 -17.05
CA ASN A 228 10.00 -7.28 -16.75
C ASN A 228 8.82 -6.95 -17.68
N LYS A 229 8.91 -5.94 -18.53
CA LYS A 229 7.77 -5.48 -19.36
C LYS A 229 7.19 -6.57 -20.27
N HIS A 230 7.99 -7.57 -20.64
CA HIS A 230 7.56 -8.71 -21.44
C HIS A 230 6.57 -9.64 -20.69
N GLU A 231 6.47 -9.52 -19.37
CA GLU A 231 5.57 -10.32 -18.53
C GLU A 231 4.23 -9.63 -18.21
N ILE A 232 3.99 -8.40 -18.68
CA ILE A 232 2.79 -7.62 -18.30
C ILE A 232 1.50 -8.39 -18.62
N GLU A 233 1.41 -9.01 -19.80
CA GLU A 233 0.19 -9.75 -20.16
C GLU A 233 0.04 -11.06 -19.35
N MET A 234 1.14 -11.72 -19.02
CA MET A 234 1.13 -12.90 -18.15
C MET A 234 0.74 -12.54 -16.72
N PHE A 235 1.17 -11.38 -16.24
CA PHE A 235 0.84 -10.90 -14.89
C PHE A 235 -0.66 -10.56 -14.70
N LYS A 236 -1.38 -10.24 -15.77
CA LYS A 236 -2.81 -9.93 -15.75
C LYS A 236 -3.73 -11.16 -15.70
N THR A 237 -3.20 -12.35 -15.99
CA THR A 237 -3.95 -13.62 -16.05
C THR A 237 -3.93 -14.33 -14.70
#